data_56c8524fa82d68e4974a2a45a270e027
#
_entry.id   56c8524fa82d68e4974a2a45a270e027
#
_cell.length_a   1.000
_cell.length_b   1.000
_cell.length_c   1.000
_cell.angle_alpha   90.00
_cell.angle_beta   90.00
_cell.angle_gamma   90.00
#
_symmetry.space_group_name_H-M   'P 1'
#
loop_
_entity.id
_entity.type
_entity.pdbx_description
1 polymer ?
#
loop_
_entity_poly.entity_id
_entity_poly.type
_entity_poly.pdbx_seq_one_letter_code
_entity_poly.pdbx_strand_id
1 'polypeptide(L)'
;MSLTDLAPTELAAIVTYLEMRAPPAVTIPPSPLRLDPRPAITPAAYRTLFRQVGAPWLWYSRLIDSDATLTALLHDPALALFAILDDHDSEVGMLELDFRTPSECELSFVGLIPSLAGQGHGRWLLAEAVTRAWDHPGVTRVHVHSCTLDHPAALATYRRAGFTPYKRAIERFADPRVIGALPPEAAPQVALLGTPGSPLASCE
;
A
#
# COMPACT_ATOMS: atom_id res chain seq x y z
N MET A 1 -22.20 13.52 -19.72
CA MET A 1 -20.94 12.82 -19.39
C MET A 1 -19.82 13.69 -19.90
N SER A 2 -18.79 13.94 -19.08
CA SER A 2 -17.57 14.62 -19.51
C SER A 2 -16.42 13.62 -19.43
N LEU A 3 -15.55 13.61 -20.43
CA LEU A 3 -14.28 12.89 -20.45
C LEU A 3 -13.17 13.93 -20.30
N THR A 4 -12.13 13.56 -19.58
CA THR A 4 -10.89 14.33 -19.50
C THR A 4 -9.79 13.43 -20.01
N ASP A 5 -9.11 13.83 -21.07
CA ASP A 5 -8.02 13.07 -21.64
C ASP A 5 -6.79 13.14 -20.72
N LEU A 6 -6.05 12.04 -20.68
CA LEU A 6 -4.75 11.94 -20.02
C LEU A 6 -3.65 11.93 -21.08
N ALA A 7 -2.50 12.49 -20.75
CA ALA A 7 -1.33 12.28 -21.59
C ALA A 7 -0.97 10.78 -21.62
N PRO A 8 -0.41 10.24 -22.73
CA PRO A 8 0.03 8.85 -22.80
C PRO A 8 1.01 8.43 -21.70
N THR A 9 1.66 9.40 -21.06
CA THR A 9 2.62 9.22 -19.95
C THR A 9 1.97 9.26 -18.57
N GLU A 10 0.63 9.43 -18.49
CA GLU A 10 -0.09 9.57 -17.23
C GLU A 10 -1.10 8.45 -17.02
N LEU A 11 -1.39 8.22 -15.75
CA LEU A 11 -2.50 7.41 -15.28
C LEU A 11 -3.42 8.21 -14.37
N ALA A 12 -4.65 7.74 -14.21
CA ALA A 12 -5.56 8.23 -13.19
C ALA A 12 -6.22 7.06 -12.45
N ALA A 13 -6.44 7.26 -11.17
CA ALA A 13 -7.13 6.31 -10.32
C ALA A 13 -8.21 7.01 -9.49
N ILE A 14 -9.30 6.30 -9.20
CA ILE A 14 -10.28 6.74 -8.20
C ILE A 14 -9.82 6.19 -6.86
N VAL A 15 -9.46 7.09 -5.95
CA VAL A 15 -9.06 6.78 -4.58
C VAL A 15 -10.28 6.82 -3.67
N THR A 16 -10.51 5.76 -2.91
CA THR A 16 -11.54 5.70 -1.86
C THR A 16 -10.85 5.68 -0.50
N TYR A 17 -11.15 6.66 0.33
CA TYR A 17 -10.68 6.76 1.71
C TYR A 17 -11.69 6.12 2.65
N LEU A 18 -11.20 5.28 3.57
CA LEU A 18 -12.01 4.57 4.53
C LEU A 18 -11.44 4.77 5.94
N GLU A 19 -12.31 4.77 6.95
CA GLU A 19 -11.90 4.94 8.35
C GLU A 19 -12.68 4.03 9.30
N MET A 20 -12.10 3.82 10.47
CA MET A 20 -12.74 3.33 11.70
C MET A 20 -12.54 4.35 12.81
N ARG A 21 -13.56 4.59 13.61
CA ARG A 21 -13.52 5.51 14.77
C ARG A 21 -13.76 4.81 16.11
N ALA A 22 -13.81 3.49 16.07
CA ALA A 22 -13.85 2.64 17.26
C ALA A 22 -13.22 1.28 16.90
N PRO A 23 -12.57 0.61 17.86
CA PRO A 23 -12.02 -0.71 17.63
C PRO A 23 -13.16 -1.70 17.30
N PRO A 24 -13.05 -2.45 16.20
CA PRO A 24 -14.02 -3.48 15.87
C PRO A 24 -13.79 -4.73 16.75
N ALA A 25 -14.81 -5.58 16.87
CA ALA A 25 -14.63 -6.92 17.41
C ALA A 25 -13.87 -7.76 16.37
N VAL A 26 -12.54 -7.84 16.48
CA VAL A 26 -11.69 -8.60 15.56
C VAL A 26 -11.34 -9.95 16.17
N THR A 27 -11.52 -11.00 15.38
CA THR A 27 -10.89 -12.30 15.63
C THR A 27 -9.84 -12.49 14.56
N ILE A 28 -8.58 -12.63 14.95
CA ILE A 28 -7.48 -12.92 14.03
C ILE A 28 -7.60 -14.39 13.61
N PRO A 29 -7.86 -14.68 12.32
CA PRO A 29 -7.95 -16.06 11.86
C PRO A 29 -6.56 -16.73 11.91
N PRO A 30 -6.46 -18.06 12.03
CA PRO A 30 -5.19 -18.75 11.97
C PRO A 30 -4.53 -18.55 10.61
N SER A 31 -3.20 -18.44 10.61
CA SER A 31 -2.39 -18.34 9.38
C SER A 31 -1.02 -18.98 9.63
N PRO A 32 -0.39 -19.63 8.64
CA PRO A 32 0.99 -20.05 8.71
C PRO A 32 1.97 -18.86 8.59
N LEU A 33 1.47 -17.70 8.15
CA LEU A 33 2.26 -16.48 8.01
C LEU A 33 2.46 -15.80 9.37
N ARG A 34 3.56 -15.07 9.51
CA ARG A 34 3.88 -14.28 10.68
C ARG A 34 4.38 -12.88 10.33
N LEU A 35 4.15 -11.93 11.23
CA LEU A 35 4.69 -10.58 11.16
C LEU A 35 6.08 -10.55 11.78
N ASP A 36 7.04 -9.97 11.07
CA ASP A 36 8.41 -9.77 11.53
C ASP A 36 8.75 -8.27 11.51
N PRO A 37 8.93 -7.62 12.69
CA PRO A 37 9.23 -6.19 12.77
C PRO A 37 10.54 -5.82 12.07
N ARG A 38 10.57 -4.68 11.36
CA ARG A 38 11.72 -4.18 10.59
C ARG A 38 12.13 -2.77 11.03
N PRO A 39 12.51 -2.54 12.29
CA PRO A 39 12.77 -1.17 12.80
C PRO A 39 14.02 -0.52 12.20
N ALA A 40 14.88 -1.26 11.53
CA ALA A 40 16.16 -0.78 10.98
C ALA A 40 16.39 -1.29 9.55
N ILE A 41 15.33 -1.42 8.77
CA ILE A 41 15.44 -1.84 7.37
C ILE A 41 16.19 -0.78 6.54
N THR A 42 17.08 -1.21 5.66
CA THR A 42 17.73 -0.28 4.72
C THR A 42 16.81 0.12 3.59
N PRO A 43 16.97 1.32 2.98
CA PRO A 43 16.20 1.73 1.81
C PRO A 43 16.21 0.71 0.66
N ALA A 44 17.35 0.07 0.43
CA ALA A 44 17.47 -0.95 -0.63
C ALA A 44 16.60 -2.19 -0.35
N ALA A 45 16.67 -2.74 0.87
CA ALA A 45 15.87 -3.88 1.28
C ALA A 45 14.37 -3.53 1.29
N TYR A 46 14.01 -2.34 1.81
CA TYR A 46 12.64 -1.86 1.78
C TYR A 46 12.08 -1.78 0.36
N ARG A 47 12.81 -1.15 -0.58
CA ARG A 47 12.36 -1.05 -1.97
C ARG A 47 12.24 -2.41 -2.66
N THR A 48 13.06 -3.38 -2.30
CA THR A 48 12.94 -4.75 -2.81
C THR A 48 11.60 -5.36 -2.38
N LEU A 49 11.30 -5.32 -1.09
CA LEU A 49 10.04 -5.82 -0.54
C LEU A 49 8.83 -5.04 -1.11
N PHE A 50 8.93 -3.71 -1.18
CA PHE A 50 7.89 -2.85 -1.72
C PHE A 50 7.56 -3.17 -3.18
N ARG A 51 8.59 -3.41 -4.04
CA ARG A 51 8.38 -3.83 -5.44
C ARG A 51 7.75 -5.21 -5.52
N GLN A 52 8.23 -6.15 -4.71
CA GLN A 52 7.74 -7.53 -4.72
C GLN A 52 6.23 -7.61 -4.45
N VAL A 53 5.73 -6.80 -3.54
CA VAL A 53 4.33 -6.76 -3.16
C VAL A 53 3.52 -5.82 -4.06
N GLY A 54 4.06 -4.64 -4.35
CA GLY A 54 3.32 -3.50 -4.90
C GLY A 54 3.39 -3.34 -6.42
N ALA A 55 4.40 -3.90 -7.10
CA ALA A 55 4.55 -3.72 -8.55
C ALA A 55 3.31 -4.16 -9.37
N PRO A 56 2.60 -5.26 -9.03
CA PRO A 56 1.37 -5.65 -9.72
C PRO A 56 0.22 -4.63 -9.60
N TRP A 57 0.32 -3.71 -8.64
CA TRP A 57 -0.67 -2.68 -8.32
C TRP A 57 -0.16 -1.26 -8.59
N LEU A 58 1.00 -1.13 -9.28
CA LEU A 58 1.68 0.13 -9.58
C LEU A 58 2.02 0.96 -8.34
N TRP A 59 2.32 0.35 -7.22
CA TRP A 59 2.87 1.04 -6.06
C TRP A 59 4.24 1.61 -6.42
N TYR A 60 4.42 2.92 -6.35
CA TYR A 60 5.66 3.56 -6.78
C TYR A 60 6.18 4.64 -5.85
N SER A 61 5.33 5.21 -4.97
CA SER A 61 5.68 6.39 -4.18
C SER A 61 7.01 6.25 -3.44
N ARG A 62 7.24 5.12 -2.77
CA ARG A 62 8.49 4.85 -2.05
C ARG A 62 9.69 4.57 -2.96
N LEU A 63 9.46 4.27 -4.22
CA LEU A 63 10.53 3.98 -5.18
C LEU A 63 11.20 5.23 -5.73
N ILE A 64 10.46 6.35 -5.76
CA ILE A 64 10.93 7.64 -6.28
C ILE A 64 11.51 8.55 -5.19
N ASP A 65 11.30 8.21 -3.91
CA ASP A 65 11.93 8.92 -2.79
C ASP A 65 13.46 8.82 -2.87
N SER A 66 14.17 9.87 -2.48
CA SER A 66 15.63 9.80 -2.30
C SER A 66 15.99 8.85 -1.14
N ASP A 67 17.20 8.30 -1.15
CA ASP A 67 17.66 7.45 -0.04
C ASP A 67 17.62 8.19 1.31
N ALA A 68 17.95 9.47 1.32
CA ALA A 68 17.90 10.29 2.52
C ALA A 68 16.46 10.45 3.05
N THR A 69 15.50 10.74 2.15
CA THR A 69 14.08 10.85 2.51
C THR A 69 13.53 9.54 3.03
N LEU A 70 13.80 8.45 2.32
CA LEU A 70 13.32 7.13 2.71
C LEU A 70 13.96 6.66 4.03
N THR A 71 15.27 6.91 4.23
CA THR A 71 15.94 6.60 5.50
C THR A 71 15.31 7.35 6.66
N ALA A 72 15.07 8.65 6.50
CA ALA A 72 14.44 9.45 7.54
C ALA A 72 13.04 8.93 7.91
N LEU A 73 12.26 8.53 6.91
CA LEU A 73 10.95 7.92 7.12
C LEU A 73 11.05 6.58 7.84
N LEU A 74 11.91 5.67 7.37
CA LEU A 74 12.02 4.31 7.91
C LEU A 74 12.58 4.26 9.34
N HIS A 75 13.29 5.30 9.76
CA HIS A 75 13.82 5.45 11.12
C HIS A 75 12.90 6.32 12.02
N ASP A 76 11.76 6.78 11.53
CA ASP A 76 10.79 7.49 12.35
C ASP A 76 10.16 6.52 13.36
N PRO A 77 10.25 6.76 14.67
CA PRO A 77 9.70 5.87 15.70
C PRO A 77 8.16 5.77 15.64
N ALA A 78 7.49 6.72 14.97
CA ALA A 78 6.05 6.69 14.73
C ALA A 78 5.67 5.92 13.46
N LEU A 79 6.63 5.28 12.78
CA LEU A 79 6.38 4.35 11.69
C LEU A 79 6.66 2.92 12.13
N ALA A 80 5.66 2.04 12.08
CA ALA A 80 5.84 0.62 12.36
C ALA A 80 5.80 -0.18 11.06
N LEU A 81 6.94 -0.80 10.71
CA LEU A 81 7.09 -1.62 9.52
C LEU A 81 7.28 -3.09 9.89
N PHE A 82 6.58 -3.97 9.18
CA PHE A 82 6.69 -5.42 9.28
C PHE A 82 6.87 -6.04 7.90
N ALA A 83 7.78 -6.99 7.78
CA ALA A 83 7.73 -8.00 6.73
C ALA A 83 6.76 -9.11 7.14
N ILE A 84 6.08 -9.70 6.17
CA ILE A 84 5.31 -10.92 6.38
C ILE A 84 6.17 -12.08 5.91
N LEU A 85 6.39 -13.04 6.80
CA LEU A 85 7.19 -14.22 6.52
C LEU A 85 6.31 -15.47 6.44
N ASP A 86 6.67 -16.38 5.55
CA ASP A 86 6.11 -17.73 5.49
C ASP A 86 6.84 -18.71 6.45
N ASP A 87 6.52 -19.99 6.36
CA ASP A 87 7.12 -21.07 7.16
C ASP A 87 8.57 -21.40 6.78
N HIS A 88 9.05 -20.83 5.67
CA HIS A 88 10.44 -20.93 5.20
C HIS A 88 11.24 -19.64 5.45
N ASP A 89 10.73 -18.71 6.24
CA ASP A 89 11.32 -17.38 6.49
C ASP A 89 11.44 -16.49 5.24
N SER A 90 10.69 -16.80 4.17
CA SER A 90 10.66 -15.98 2.96
C SER A 90 9.75 -14.77 3.17
N GLU A 91 10.20 -13.59 2.71
CA GLU A 91 9.40 -12.37 2.73
C GLU A 91 8.31 -12.45 1.65
N VAL A 92 7.04 -12.57 2.08
CA VAL A 92 5.89 -12.77 1.20
C VAL A 92 4.84 -11.64 1.30
N GLY A 93 5.17 -10.57 2.01
CA GLY A 93 4.28 -9.42 2.14
C GLY A 93 4.85 -8.35 3.04
N MET A 94 4.12 -7.25 3.16
CA MET A 94 4.47 -6.13 4.02
C MET A 94 3.26 -5.50 4.68
N LEU A 95 3.51 -4.87 5.84
CA LEU A 95 2.58 -4.03 6.56
C LEU A 95 3.32 -2.78 7.04
N GLU A 96 2.81 -1.61 6.69
CA GLU A 96 3.29 -0.31 7.17
C GLU A 96 2.15 0.42 7.88
N LEU A 97 2.35 0.72 9.16
CA LEU A 97 1.45 1.48 10.01
C LEU A 97 2.10 2.82 10.34
N ASP A 98 1.42 3.90 9.98
CA ASP A 98 1.90 5.27 10.19
C ASP A 98 1.13 5.96 11.31
N PHE A 99 1.82 6.26 12.41
CA PHE A 99 1.31 6.94 13.60
C PHE A 99 1.79 8.39 13.70
N ARG A 100 2.39 8.97 12.66
CA ARG A 100 2.95 10.33 12.68
C ARG A 100 1.88 11.42 12.84
N THR A 101 0.63 11.12 12.49
CA THR A 101 -0.50 12.02 12.80
C THR A 101 -1.02 11.72 14.20
N PRO A 102 -1.04 12.69 15.12
CA PRO A 102 -1.52 12.47 16.49
C PRO A 102 -2.90 11.84 16.54
N SER A 103 -3.05 10.82 17.38
CA SER A 103 -4.31 10.06 17.60
C SER A 103 -4.84 9.30 16.38
N GLU A 104 -4.09 9.19 15.30
CA GLU A 104 -4.46 8.48 14.09
C GLU A 104 -3.45 7.38 13.74
N CYS A 105 -3.91 6.34 13.09
CA CYS A 105 -3.07 5.35 12.42
C CYS A 105 -3.52 5.21 10.97
N GLU A 106 -2.61 5.44 10.03
CA GLU A 106 -2.82 5.08 8.63
C GLU A 106 -2.25 3.69 8.35
N LEU A 107 -3.05 2.81 7.74
CA LEU A 107 -2.55 1.61 7.09
C LEU A 107 -1.99 2.03 5.73
N SER A 108 -0.72 2.47 5.70
CA SER A 108 -0.10 3.08 4.51
C SER A 108 0.12 2.04 3.41
N PHE A 109 0.68 0.88 3.77
CA PHE A 109 0.86 -0.24 2.85
C PHE A 109 0.53 -1.55 3.56
N VAL A 110 -0.36 -2.33 2.95
CA VAL A 110 -0.76 -3.64 3.44
C VAL A 110 -0.96 -4.57 2.25
N GLY A 111 -0.14 -5.60 2.14
CA GLY A 111 -0.21 -6.49 0.99
C GLY A 111 0.64 -7.74 1.11
N LEU A 112 0.26 -8.72 0.30
CA LEU A 112 0.95 -9.99 0.10
C LEU A 112 1.33 -10.13 -1.37
N ILE A 113 2.32 -10.95 -1.65
CA ILE A 113 2.67 -11.29 -3.03
C ILE A 113 1.50 -11.95 -3.75
N PRO A 114 1.37 -11.81 -5.08
CA PRO A 114 0.24 -12.32 -5.84
C PRO A 114 -0.01 -13.82 -5.71
N SER A 115 1.03 -14.62 -5.51
CA SER A 115 0.92 -16.08 -5.36
C SER A 115 0.11 -16.51 -4.13
N LEU A 116 -0.07 -15.63 -3.13
CA LEU A 116 -0.88 -15.87 -1.93
C LEU A 116 -2.33 -15.35 -2.07
N ALA A 117 -2.69 -14.81 -3.22
CA ALA A 117 -4.05 -14.31 -3.45
C ALA A 117 -5.09 -15.45 -3.39
N GLY A 118 -6.28 -15.13 -2.87
CA GLY A 118 -7.39 -16.09 -2.80
C GLY A 118 -7.31 -17.14 -1.70
N GLN A 119 -6.22 -17.22 -0.93
CA GLN A 119 -5.99 -18.22 0.12
C GLN A 119 -6.47 -17.79 1.52
N GLY A 120 -7.09 -16.61 1.64
CA GLY A 120 -7.60 -16.09 2.91
C GLY A 120 -6.59 -15.31 3.76
N HIS A 121 -5.31 -15.35 3.41
CA HIS A 121 -4.24 -14.68 4.16
C HIS A 121 -4.40 -13.16 4.27
N GLY A 122 -5.02 -12.51 3.28
CA GLY A 122 -5.32 -11.07 3.34
C GLY A 122 -6.26 -10.69 4.49
N ARG A 123 -7.17 -11.59 4.89
CA ARG A 123 -8.05 -11.36 6.06
C ARG A 123 -7.26 -11.43 7.36
N TRP A 124 -6.35 -12.39 7.47
CA TRP A 124 -5.45 -12.49 8.61
C TRP A 124 -4.58 -11.24 8.72
N LEU A 125 -3.91 -10.83 7.63
CA LEU A 125 -3.04 -9.67 7.62
C LEU A 125 -3.78 -8.39 8.01
N LEU A 126 -5.00 -8.19 7.50
CA LEU A 126 -5.79 -7.01 7.85
C LEU A 126 -6.26 -7.06 9.31
N ALA A 127 -6.61 -8.23 9.85
CA ALA A 127 -6.97 -8.39 11.26
C ALA A 127 -5.77 -8.05 12.17
N GLU A 128 -4.56 -8.52 11.84
CA GLU A 128 -3.31 -8.17 12.52
C GLU A 128 -3.03 -6.66 12.46
N ALA A 129 -3.19 -6.05 11.28
CA ALA A 129 -2.97 -4.62 11.08
C ALA A 129 -3.93 -3.77 11.93
N VAL A 130 -5.22 -4.10 11.91
CA VAL A 130 -6.26 -3.38 12.68
C VAL A 130 -6.01 -3.55 14.19
N THR A 131 -5.71 -4.75 14.66
CA THR A 131 -5.40 -4.99 16.07
C THR A 131 -4.22 -4.14 16.53
N ARG A 132 -3.11 -4.17 15.80
CA ARG A 132 -1.90 -3.38 16.15
C ARG A 132 -2.15 -1.88 16.09
N ALA A 133 -2.93 -1.41 15.13
CA ALA A 133 -3.28 0.00 15.02
C ALA A 133 -4.07 0.48 16.24
N TRP A 134 -5.03 -0.31 16.72
CA TRP A 134 -5.85 0.05 17.89
C TRP A 134 -5.15 -0.20 19.22
N ASP A 135 -4.19 -1.14 19.29
CA ASP A 135 -3.38 -1.38 20.49
C ASP A 135 -2.37 -0.25 20.75
N HIS A 136 -2.11 0.62 19.76
CA HIS A 136 -1.22 1.75 19.94
C HIS A 136 -1.88 2.82 20.83
N PRO A 137 -1.21 3.27 21.92
CA PRO A 137 -1.78 4.21 22.88
C PRO A 137 -2.23 5.52 22.22
N GLY A 138 -3.44 5.96 22.54
CA GLY A 138 -3.97 7.26 22.10
C GLY A 138 -4.61 7.27 20.72
N VAL A 139 -4.61 6.17 19.99
CA VAL A 139 -5.29 6.08 18.68
C VAL A 139 -6.81 6.13 18.89
N THR A 140 -7.46 7.05 18.17
CA THR A 140 -8.93 7.23 18.14
C THR A 140 -9.49 7.10 16.73
N ARG A 141 -8.61 6.98 15.73
CA ARG A 141 -8.96 6.82 14.33
C ARG A 141 -7.95 5.93 13.61
N VAL A 142 -8.44 4.93 12.92
CA VAL A 142 -7.65 4.13 11.98
C VAL A 142 -8.19 4.36 10.59
N HIS A 143 -7.34 4.65 9.63
CA HIS A 143 -7.77 4.91 8.26
C HIS A 143 -6.87 4.23 7.23
N VAL A 144 -7.41 4.10 6.03
CA VAL A 144 -6.74 3.51 4.88
C VAL A 144 -7.31 4.16 3.63
N HIS A 145 -6.54 4.21 2.58
CA HIS A 145 -7.06 4.49 1.25
C HIS A 145 -6.80 3.30 0.31
N SER A 146 -7.65 3.16 -0.68
CA SER A 146 -7.52 2.15 -1.73
C SER A 146 -7.96 2.77 -3.05
N CYS A 147 -7.32 2.39 -4.12
CA CYS A 147 -7.61 2.94 -5.44
C CYS A 147 -8.06 1.87 -6.44
N THR A 148 -8.50 2.32 -7.61
CA THR A 148 -8.97 1.42 -8.68
C THR A 148 -7.86 0.58 -9.32
N LEU A 149 -6.60 0.82 -8.96
CA LEU A 149 -5.44 0.04 -9.41
C LEU A 149 -5.06 -1.07 -8.41
N ASP A 150 -5.59 -1.04 -7.19
CA ASP A 150 -5.34 -2.07 -6.18
C ASP A 150 -6.02 -3.40 -6.52
N HIS A 151 -5.68 -4.44 -5.75
CA HIS A 151 -6.32 -5.74 -5.90
C HIS A 151 -7.87 -5.61 -5.84
N PRO A 152 -8.63 -6.21 -6.78
CA PRO A 152 -10.09 -6.03 -6.88
C PRO A 152 -10.86 -6.34 -5.60
N ALA A 153 -10.34 -7.21 -4.73
CA ALA A 153 -10.95 -7.53 -3.45
C ALA A 153 -10.62 -6.54 -2.32
N ALA A 154 -9.69 -5.59 -2.51
CA ALA A 154 -9.18 -4.72 -1.43
C ALA A 154 -10.29 -3.94 -0.75
N LEU A 155 -11.08 -3.17 -1.51
CA LEU A 155 -12.17 -2.35 -0.97
C LEU A 155 -13.22 -3.18 -0.21
N ALA A 156 -13.58 -4.35 -0.75
CA ALA A 156 -14.54 -5.25 -0.09
C ALA A 156 -13.95 -5.84 1.21
N THR A 157 -12.65 -6.11 1.23
CA THR A 157 -11.95 -6.65 2.42
C THR A 157 -11.88 -5.60 3.53
N TYR A 158 -11.54 -4.35 3.23
CA TYR A 158 -11.57 -3.25 4.20
C TYR A 158 -12.98 -3.06 4.78
N ARG A 159 -14.01 -3.05 3.95
CA ARG A 159 -15.39 -2.89 4.43
C ARG A 159 -15.84 -4.03 5.34
N ARG A 160 -15.47 -5.28 5.03
CA ARG A 160 -15.78 -6.44 5.90
C ARG A 160 -15.05 -6.37 7.23
N ALA A 161 -13.87 -5.74 7.27
CA ALA A 161 -13.12 -5.51 8.51
C ALA A 161 -13.71 -4.38 9.37
N GLY A 162 -14.72 -3.64 8.88
CA GLY A 162 -15.40 -2.59 9.62
C GLY A 162 -15.04 -1.16 9.19
N PHE A 163 -14.18 -0.99 8.17
CA PHE A 163 -13.91 0.33 7.63
C PHE A 163 -15.11 0.90 6.86
N THR A 164 -15.39 2.18 7.07
CA THR A 164 -16.47 2.92 6.42
C THR A 164 -15.89 3.93 5.42
N PRO A 165 -16.30 3.91 4.14
CA PRO A 165 -15.88 4.92 3.18
C PRO A 165 -16.41 6.32 3.57
N TYR A 166 -15.55 7.34 3.52
CA TYR A 166 -15.94 8.71 3.85
C TYR A 166 -15.58 9.76 2.79
N LYS A 167 -14.65 9.42 1.85
CA LYS A 167 -14.20 10.38 0.83
C LYS A 167 -13.79 9.63 -0.44
N ARG A 168 -13.93 10.28 -1.59
CA ARG A 168 -13.31 9.88 -2.85
C ARG A 168 -12.53 11.03 -3.46
N ALA A 169 -11.48 10.69 -4.21
CA ALA A 169 -10.72 11.62 -5.02
C ALA A 169 -10.31 10.97 -6.35
N ILE A 170 -9.95 11.79 -7.32
CA ILE A 170 -9.23 11.36 -8.52
C ILE A 170 -7.76 11.71 -8.28
N GLU A 171 -6.89 10.73 -8.42
CA GLU A 171 -5.45 10.91 -8.42
C GLU A 171 -4.95 10.81 -9.86
N ARG A 172 -4.19 11.80 -10.32
CA ARG A 172 -3.46 11.77 -11.59
C ARG A 172 -1.98 11.74 -11.28
N PHE A 173 -1.24 10.88 -11.97
CA PHE A 173 0.19 10.74 -11.74
C PHE A 173 0.88 10.22 -12.99
N ALA A 174 2.19 10.46 -13.09
CA ALA A 174 3.02 9.90 -14.14
C ALA A 174 3.04 8.36 -14.04
N ASP A 175 2.86 7.66 -15.16
CA ASP A 175 2.94 6.19 -15.18
C ASP A 175 4.32 5.75 -14.66
N PRO A 176 4.39 5.00 -13.56
CA PRO A 176 5.66 4.61 -12.94
C PRO A 176 6.54 3.74 -13.85
N ARG A 177 5.97 3.13 -14.88
CA ARG A 177 6.69 2.36 -15.89
C ARG A 177 7.36 3.28 -16.92
N VAL A 178 6.72 4.42 -17.23
CA VAL A 178 7.29 5.44 -18.14
C VAL A 178 8.45 6.18 -17.48
N ILE A 179 8.32 6.54 -16.20
CA ILE A 179 9.39 7.22 -15.44
C ILE A 179 10.50 6.28 -14.96
N GLY A 180 10.42 4.98 -15.24
CA GLY A 180 11.44 3.99 -14.88
C GLY A 180 11.44 3.58 -13.40
N ALA A 181 10.43 3.94 -12.62
CA ALA A 181 10.29 3.48 -11.23
C ALA A 181 9.89 1.99 -11.14
N LEU A 182 9.14 1.51 -12.12
CA LEU A 182 8.75 0.12 -12.30
C LEU A 182 9.12 -0.38 -13.70
N PRO A 183 9.32 -1.69 -13.89
CA PRO A 183 9.58 -2.25 -15.20
C PRO A 183 8.32 -2.19 -16.11
N PRO A 184 8.47 -2.12 -17.43
CA PRO A 184 7.34 -1.97 -18.38
C PRO A 184 6.29 -3.07 -18.29
N GLU A 185 6.68 -4.27 -17.88
CA GLU A 185 5.81 -5.44 -17.68
C GLU A 185 5.01 -5.42 -16.37
N ALA A 186 5.27 -4.46 -15.47
CA ALA A 186 4.51 -4.34 -14.24
C ALA A 186 3.03 -4.04 -14.52
N ALA A 187 2.15 -4.64 -13.74
CA ALA A 187 0.69 -4.45 -13.84
C ALA A 187 0.15 -4.60 -15.28
N PRO A 188 0.25 -5.78 -15.91
CA PRO A 188 -0.15 -5.99 -17.31
C PRO A 188 -1.65 -5.75 -17.54
N GLN A 189 -2.46 -5.73 -16.50
CA GLN A 189 -3.89 -5.39 -16.56
C GLN A 189 -4.14 -3.90 -16.83
N VAL A 190 -3.12 -3.03 -16.73
CA VAL A 190 -3.19 -1.60 -17.02
C VAL A 190 -2.42 -1.33 -18.31
N ALA A 191 -3.10 -0.89 -19.36
CA ALA A 191 -2.47 -0.61 -20.66
C ALA A 191 -1.35 0.43 -20.51
N LEU A 192 -0.16 0.13 -21.02
CA LEU A 192 0.94 1.07 -21.13
C LEU A 192 0.84 1.79 -22.48
N LEU A 193 0.64 3.11 -22.47
CA LEU A 193 0.52 3.92 -23.68
C LEU A 193 1.78 4.75 -23.96
N GLY A 194 2.47 5.20 -22.92
CA GLY A 194 3.72 5.95 -23.05
C GLY A 194 4.91 5.05 -23.33
N THR A 195 5.95 5.61 -23.97
CA THR A 195 7.23 4.90 -24.15
C THR A 195 8.08 5.08 -22.89
N PRO A 196 8.64 4.00 -22.31
CA PRO A 196 9.56 4.12 -21.18
C PRO A 196 10.70 5.11 -21.48
N GLY A 197 11.00 5.98 -20.51
CA GLY A 197 12.02 7.04 -20.67
C GLY A 197 11.58 8.26 -21.46
N SER A 198 10.33 8.36 -21.90
CA SER A 198 9.79 9.58 -22.51
C SER A 198 9.74 10.73 -21.51
N PRO A 199 10.03 11.98 -21.93
CA PRO A 199 9.87 13.14 -21.07
C PRO A 199 8.39 13.26 -20.63
N LEU A 200 8.18 13.60 -19.37
CA LEU A 200 6.83 13.89 -18.86
C LEU A 200 6.29 15.11 -19.61
N ALA A 201 5.01 15.07 -19.99
CA ALA A 201 4.34 16.26 -20.49
C ALA A 201 4.40 17.36 -19.41
N SER A 202 4.94 18.52 -19.76
CA SER A 202 4.91 19.70 -18.87
C SER A 202 3.44 20.01 -18.56
N CYS A 203 3.09 20.04 -17.29
CA CYS A 203 1.80 20.61 -16.87
C CYS A 203 1.82 22.12 -17.22
N GLU A 204 1.08 22.53 -18.27
CA GLU A 204 0.66 23.91 -18.48
C GLU A 204 -0.57 24.23 -17.63
#